data_0db61c8bd32377ad473e9eb7f65f6d06
#
_entry.id   0db61c8bd32377ad473e9eb7f65f6d06
#
_cell.length_a   1.000
_cell.length_b   1.000
_cell.length_c   1.000
_cell.angle_alpha   90.00
_cell.angle_beta   90.00
_cell.angle_gamma   90.00
#
_symmetry.space_group_name_H-M   'P 1'
#
loop_
_entity.id
_entity.type
_entity.pdbx_description
1 polymer ?
#
loop_
_entity_poly.entity_id
_entity_poly.type
_entity_poly.pdbx_seq_one_letter_code
_entity_poly.pdbx_strand_id
1 'polypeptide(L)'
;MPFIETKTSVSVSKEQLTALKEAFAKAIEIIPGKSEEWLMLNTVGDCAMAFRGDMDTPCAMIKVEIFGKAKDSEYDRLTEELCRVASNILGVPADRIYVRYEEVFHWGYNGFNF
;
A
#
# COMPACT_ATOMS: atom_id res chain seq x y z
N MET A 1 -2.08 -7.39 -12.06
CA MET A 1 -1.54 -8.08 -10.87
C MET A 1 -0.90 -7.07 -9.95
N PRO A 2 -1.59 -6.59 -8.94
CA PRO A 2 -0.95 -5.75 -7.92
C PRO A 2 -0.87 -6.46 -6.57
N PHE A 3 0.15 -6.09 -5.80
CA PHE A 3 0.30 -6.48 -4.41
C PHE A 3 0.65 -5.23 -3.60
N ILE A 4 -0.11 -4.97 -2.53
CA ILE A 4 0.16 -3.84 -1.63
C ILE A 4 0.42 -4.39 -0.23
N GLU A 5 1.60 -4.13 0.28
CA GLU A 5 1.98 -4.49 1.64
C GLU A 5 2.15 -3.22 2.47
N THR A 6 1.47 -3.17 3.59
CA THR A 6 1.56 -2.07 4.54
C THR A 6 2.13 -2.58 5.85
N LYS A 7 3.22 -1.98 6.29
CA LYS A 7 3.79 -2.20 7.62
C LYS A 7 3.67 -0.91 8.40
N THR A 8 3.14 -0.98 9.61
CA THR A 8 2.95 0.20 10.43
C THR A 8 3.29 -0.08 11.89
N SER A 9 3.69 0.96 12.60
CA SER A 9 4.01 0.87 14.02
C SER A 9 2.76 0.87 14.91
N VAL A 10 1.61 1.27 14.37
CA VAL A 10 0.36 1.27 15.14
C VAL A 10 -0.30 -0.10 15.14
N SER A 11 -1.13 -0.36 16.14
CA SER A 11 -2.02 -1.53 16.15
C SER A 11 -3.11 -1.32 15.10
N VAL A 12 -3.50 -2.39 14.41
CA VAL A 12 -4.52 -2.33 13.37
C VAL A 12 -5.68 -3.24 13.77
N SER A 13 -6.86 -2.66 13.97
CA SER A 13 -8.06 -3.40 14.28
C SER A 13 -8.62 -4.10 13.05
N LYS A 14 -9.55 -5.05 13.28
CA LYS A 14 -10.23 -5.73 12.18
C LYS A 14 -11.02 -4.75 11.33
N GLU A 15 -11.66 -3.78 11.95
CA GLU A 15 -12.41 -2.74 11.24
C GLU A 15 -11.50 -1.88 10.39
N GLN A 16 -10.32 -1.54 10.89
CA GLN A 16 -9.32 -0.79 10.12
C GLN A 16 -8.80 -1.61 8.94
N LEU A 17 -8.55 -2.90 9.13
CA LEU A 17 -8.15 -3.79 8.03
C LEU A 17 -9.19 -3.81 6.92
N THR A 18 -10.48 -3.91 7.28
CA THR A 18 -11.56 -3.90 6.31
C THR A 18 -11.63 -2.57 5.57
N ALA A 19 -11.48 -1.46 6.30
CA ALA A 19 -11.49 -0.13 5.70
C ALA A 19 -10.31 0.06 4.73
N LEU A 20 -9.11 -0.39 5.11
CA LEU A 20 -7.95 -0.34 4.23
C LEU A 20 -8.15 -1.18 2.98
N LYS A 21 -8.69 -2.39 3.13
CA LYS A 21 -8.98 -3.26 1.99
C LYS A 21 -9.88 -2.56 0.98
N GLU A 22 -10.97 -1.98 1.45
CA GLU A 22 -11.92 -1.29 0.58
C GLU A 22 -11.32 -0.06 -0.08
N ALA A 23 -10.58 0.73 0.69
CA ALA A 23 -9.98 1.97 0.19
C ALA A 23 -8.84 1.70 -0.80
N PHE A 24 -7.99 0.71 -0.51
CA PHE A 24 -6.89 0.35 -1.41
C PHE A 24 -7.39 -0.32 -2.68
N ALA A 25 -8.50 -1.06 -2.60
CA ALA A 25 -9.13 -1.64 -3.78
C ALA A 25 -9.60 -0.57 -4.77
N LYS A 26 -10.10 0.55 -4.25
CA LYS A 26 -10.47 1.69 -5.09
C LYS A 26 -9.25 2.44 -5.60
N ALA A 27 -8.26 2.65 -4.72
CA ALA A 27 -7.07 3.42 -5.06
C ALA A 27 -6.28 2.76 -6.19
N ILE A 28 -6.17 1.44 -6.21
CA ILE A 28 -5.37 0.74 -7.23
C ILE A 28 -5.92 0.93 -8.65
N GLU A 29 -7.19 1.30 -8.78
CA GLU A 29 -7.81 1.59 -10.07
C GLU A 29 -7.25 2.84 -10.73
N ILE A 30 -6.51 3.67 -9.99
CA ILE A 30 -5.77 4.81 -10.55
C ILE A 30 -4.78 4.32 -11.61
N ILE A 31 -4.23 3.13 -11.41
CA ILE A 31 -3.38 2.51 -12.44
C ILE A 31 -4.29 1.76 -13.41
N PRO A 32 -4.29 2.15 -14.70
CA PRO A 32 -5.17 1.51 -15.68
C PRO A 32 -4.99 0.00 -15.75
N GLY A 33 -6.09 -0.72 -15.80
CA GLY A 33 -6.10 -2.18 -15.89
C GLY A 33 -5.92 -2.90 -14.56
N LYS A 34 -5.77 -2.18 -13.46
CA LYS A 34 -5.66 -2.79 -12.13
C LYS A 34 -6.99 -2.69 -11.40
N SER A 35 -7.33 -3.72 -10.64
CA SER A 35 -8.59 -3.77 -9.89
C SER A 35 -8.47 -4.69 -8.69
N GLU A 36 -9.49 -4.66 -7.84
CA GLU A 36 -9.59 -5.52 -6.67
C GLU A 36 -9.55 -7.01 -7.02
N GLU A 37 -10.05 -7.37 -8.19
CA GLU A 37 -10.10 -8.77 -8.63
C GLU A 37 -8.74 -9.47 -8.54
N TRP A 38 -7.66 -8.72 -8.81
CA TRP A 38 -6.31 -9.26 -8.84
C TRP A 38 -5.42 -8.71 -7.73
N LEU A 39 -5.98 -7.87 -6.85
CA LEU A 39 -5.21 -7.23 -5.80
C LEU A 39 -5.04 -8.14 -4.59
N MET A 40 -3.79 -8.36 -4.21
CA MET A 40 -3.45 -8.99 -2.95
C MET A 40 -2.99 -7.92 -1.99
N LEU A 41 -3.50 -7.98 -0.76
CA LEU A 41 -3.16 -7.03 0.29
C LEU A 41 -2.59 -7.75 1.50
N ASN A 42 -1.58 -7.16 2.11
CA ASN A 42 -1.05 -7.61 3.39
C ASN A 42 -0.83 -6.39 4.28
N THR A 43 -1.33 -6.43 5.50
CA THR A 43 -1.13 -5.36 6.47
C THR A 43 -0.59 -5.93 7.75
N VAL A 44 0.53 -5.40 8.22
CA VAL A 44 1.18 -5.82 9.46
C VAL A 44 1.26 -4.63 10.40
N GLY A 45 0.56 -4.70 11.51
CA GLY A 45 0.61 -3.69 12.58
C GLY A 45 1.63 -4.03 13.63
N ASP A 46 1.76 -3.15 14.61
CA ASP A 46 2.63 -3.33 15.77
C ASP A 46 4.09 -3.58 15.40
N CYS A 47 4.55 -3.00 14.30
CA CYS A 47 5.93 -3.14 13.87
C CYS A 47 6.85 -2.23 14.68
N ALA A 48 8.04 -2.73 14.98
CA ALA A 48 9.09 -1.92 15.59
C ALA A 48 9.75 -1.09 14.48
N MET A 49 9.42 0.19 14.41
CA MET A 49 9.85 1.08 13.33
C MET A 49 10.40 2.37 13.89
N ALA A 50 11.41 2.91 13.23
CA ALA A 50 11.94 4.23 13.50
C ALA A 50 11.93 5.03 12.21
N PHE A 51 11.48 6.26 12.27
CA PHE A 51 11.51 7.19 11.15
C PHE A 51 12.03 8.52 11.63
N ARG A 52 13.05 9.05 10.95
CA ARG A 52 13.74 10.30 11.34
C ARG A 52 14.26 10.24 12.77
N GLY A 53 14.70 9.04 13.21
CA GLY A 53 15.22 8.81 14.54
C GLY A 53 14.17 8.71 15.64
N ASP A 54 12.90 8.79 15.31
CA ASP A 54 11.76 8.76 16.24
C ASP A 54 11.07 7.40 16.15
N MET A 55 11.03 6.69 17.27
CA MET A 55 10.38 5.38 17.40
C MET A 55 9.00 5.46 18.04
N ASP A 56 8.59 6.64 18.49
CA ASP A 56 7.36 6.80 19.28
C ASP A 56 6.19 7.31 18.45
N THR A 57 6.45 8.23 17.51
CA THR A 57 5.40 8.75 16.64
C THR A 57 5.04 7.72 15.57
N PRO A 58 3.75 7.50 15.30
CA PRO A 58 3.32 6.53 14.30
C PRO A 58 3.96 6.76 12.92
N CYS A 59 4.31 5.66 12.26
CA CYS A 59 4.82 5.69 10.89
C CYS A 59 4.36 4.44 10.13
N ALA A 60 4.51 4.49 8.81
CA ALA A 60 4.13 3.37 7.96
C ALA A 60 4.98 3.32 6.69
N MET A 61 5.17 2.13 6.18
CA MET A 61 5.78 1.85 4.89
C MET A 61 4.77 1.10 4.04
N ILE A 62 4.41 1.65 2.90
CA ILE A 62 3.51 1.01 1.93
C ILE A 62 4.34 0.63 0.71
N LYS A 63 4.32 -0.65 0.38
CA LYS A 63 5.03 -1.17 -0.78
C LYS A 63 4.01 -1.63 -1.80
N VAL A 64 4.14 -1.12 -3.02
CA VAL A 64 3.25 -1.49 -4.13
C VAL A 64 4.06 -2.19 -5.20
N GLU A 65 3.68 -3.41 -5.51
CA GLU A 65 4.27 -4.16 -6.62
C GLU A 65 3.21 -4.34 -7.69
N ILE A 66 3.58 -4.10 -8.94
CA ILE A 66 2.69 -4.35 -10.07
C ILE A 66 3.41 -5.15 -11.14
N PHE A 67 2.63 -5.96 -11.86
CA PHE A 67 3.10 -6.57 -13.09
C PHE A 67 2.94 -5.55 -14.21
N GLY A 68 4.05 -5.24 -14.90
CA GLY A 68 4.03 -4.25 -15.96
C GLY A 68 4.47 -2.88 -15.48
N LYS A 69 3.92 -1.84 -16.09
CA LYS A 69 4.34 -0.45 -15.88
C LYS A 69 3.15 0.47 -15.70
N ALA A 70 3.42 1.64 -15.13
CA ALA A 70 2.49 2.74 -15.08
C ALA A 70 3.24 4.04 -15.37
N LYS A 71 2.50 5.12 -15.60
CA LYS A 71 3.09 6.44 -15.83
C LYS A 71 3.48 7.08 -14.50
N ASP A 72 4.48 7.95 -14.53
CA ASP A 72 4.89 8.70 -13.34
C ASP A 72 3.71 9.44 -12.70
N SER A 73 2.86 10.06 -13.52
CA SER A 73 1.68 10.78 -13.03
C SER A 73 0.68 9.86 -12.33
N GLU A 74 0.57 8.61 -12.77
CA GLU A 74 -0.31 7.63 -12.14
C GLU A 74 0.24 7.20 -10.79
N TYR A 75 1.55 7.01 -10.68
CA TYR A 75 2.19 6.73 -9.40
C TYR A 75 2.05 7.91 -8.44
N ASP A 76 2.20 9.14 -8.93
CA ASP A 76 2.03 10.33 -8.09
C ASP A 76 0.63 10.39 -7.49
N ARG A 77 -0.38 10.18 -8.32
CA ARG A 77 -1.78 10.17 -7.87
C ARG A 77 -2.06 9.02 -6.90
N LEU A 78 -1.50 7.85 -7.16
CA LEU A 78 -1.68 6.70 -6.28
C LEU A 78 -1.00 6.95 -4.92
N THR A 79 0.19 7.52 -4.91
CA THR A 79 0.88 7.87 -3.67
C THR A 79 0.04 8.83 -2.83
N GLU A 80 -0.50 9.87 -3.46
CA GLU A 80 -1.36 10.83 -2.77
C GLU A 80 -2.56 10.13 -2.13
N GLU A 81 -3.22 9.26 -2.88
CA GLU A 81 -4.41 8.55 -2.40
C GLU A 81 -4.07 7.54 -1.29
N LEU A 82 -3.00 6.77 -1.45
CA LEU A 82 -2.60 5.80 -0.44
C LEU A 82 -2.22 6.48 0.88
N CYS A 83 -1.50 7.60 0.81
CA CYS A 83 -1.14 8.37 2.00
C CYS A 83 -2.37 8.96 2.68
N ARG A 84 -3.29 9.53 1.91
CA ARG A 84 -4.53 10.09 2.43
C ARG A 84 -5.35 9.04 3.18
N VAL A 85 -5.54 7.90 2.55
CA VAL A 85 -6.34 6.81 3.10
C VAL A 85 -5.70 6.22 4.35
N ALA A 86 -4.40 5.91 4.27
CA ALA A 86 -3.70 5.32 5.40
C ALA A 86 -3.65 6.28 6.60
N SER A 87 -3.44 7.57 6.34
CA SER A 87 -3.46 8.57 7.39
C SER A 87 -4.82 8.66 8.08
N ASN A 88 -5.89 8.68 7.29
CA ASN A 88 -7.25 8.76 7.83
C ASN A 88 -7.64 7.52 8.63
N ILE A 89 -7.33 6.34 8.12
CA ILE A 89 -7.76 5.08 8.73
C ILE A 89 -6.88 4.70 9.91
N LEU A 90 -5.56 4.84 9.77
CA LEU A 90 -4.62 4.38 10.79
C LEU A 90 -4.19 5.46 11.78
N GLY A 91 -4.45 6.72 11.47
CA GLY A 91 -4.01 7.83 12.32
C GLY A 91 -2.51 8.10 12.22
N VAL A 92 -1.86 7.65 11.15
CA VAL A 92 -0.45 7.90 10.91
C VAL A 92 -0.31 9.24 10.17
N PRO A 93 0.53 10.17 10.65
CA PRO A 93 0.74 11.42 9.92
C PRO A 93 1.25 11.16 8.51
N ALA A 94 0.74 11.87 7.52
CA ALA A 94 1.10 11.64 6.12
C ALA A 94 2.60 11.86 5.86
N ASP A 95 3.24 12.76 6.60
CA ASP A 95 4.68 13.01 6.49
C ASP A 95 5.54 11.92 7.17
N ARG A 96 4.89 10.89 7.70
CA ARG A 96 5.56 9.73 8.27
C ARG A 96 5.16 8.44 7.54
N ILE A 97 4.74 8.56 6.29
CA ILE A 97 4.39 7.44 5.43
C ILE A 97 5.28 7.46 4.20
N TYR A 98 5.99 6.36 3.97
CA TYR A 98 6.68 6.10 2.71
C TYR A 98 5.83 5.20 1.83
N VAL A 99 5.82 5.48 0.53
CA VAL A 99 5.25 4.58 -0.48
C VAL A 99 6.35 4.28 -1.48
N ARG A 100 6.61 3.00 -1.71
CA ARG A 100 7.58 2.61 -2.74
C ARG A 100 6.93 1.68 -3.75
N TYR A 101 7.41 1.75 -4.99
CA TYR A 101 6.88 0.99 -6.10
C TYR A 101 7.92 0.04 -6.67
N GLU A 102 7.46 -1.11 -7.13
CA GLU A 102 8.31 -2.06 -7.82
C GLU A 102 7.54 -2.60 -9.02
N GLU A 103 8.13 -2.44 -10.20
CA GLU A 103 7.60 -3.00 -11.44
C GLU A 103 8.21 -4.37 -11.63
N VAL A 104 7.37 -5.40 -11.68
CA VAL A 104 7.80 -6.79 -11.68
C VAL A 104 7.64 -7.35 -13.09
N PHE A 105 8.72 -7.91 -13.64
CA PHE A 105 8.70 -8.48 -14.99
C PHE A 105 8.18 -9.90 -15.03
N HIS A 106 8.43 -10.66 -13.98
CA HIS A 106 8.04 -12.06 -13.90
C HIS A 106 7.04 -12.24 -12.77
N TRP A 107 5.81 -12.54 -13.13
CA TRP A 107 4.73 -12.72 -12.16
C TRP A 107 4.03 -14.02 -12.43
N GLY A 108 4.02 -14.93 -11.45
CA GLY A 108 3.37 -16.21 -11.54
C GLY A 108 1.98 -16.19 -10.91
N TYR A 109 1.06 -16.87 -11.54
CA TYR A 109 -0.29 -17.08 -11.03
C TYR A 109 -0.81 -18.41 -11.54
N ASN A 110 -1.44 -19.18 -10.65
CA ASN A 110 -2.08 -20.45 -10.97
C ASN A 110 -1.14 -21.42 -11.73
N GLY A 111 0.14 -21.42 -11.36
CA GLY A 111 1.13 -22.31 -11.94
C GLY A 111 1.77 -21.84 -13.24
N PHE A 112 1.47 -20.63 -13.70
CA PHE A 112 2.01 -20.04 -14.92
C PHE A 112 2.59 -18.67 -14.65
N ASN A 113 3.48 -18.23 -15.52
CA ASN A 113 3.95 -16.85 -15.53
C ASN A 113 3.30 -16.08 -16.68
N PHE A 114 3.05 -14.84 -16.41
CA PHE A 114 2.54 -13.91 -17.43
C PHE A 114 3.64 -13.41 -18.35
#